data_93167a253624b6a7a8b5604d80b7e369
#
_entry.id   93167a253624b6a7a8b5604d80b7e369
#
_cell.length_a   1.000
_cell.length_b   1.000
_cell.length_c   1.000
_cell.angle_alpha   90.00
_cell.angle_beta   90.00
_cell.angle_gamma   90.00
#
_symmetry.space_group_name_H-M   'P 1'
#
loop_
_entity.id
_entity.type
_entity.pdbx_description
1 polymer ?
#
loop_
_entity_poly.entity_id
_entity_poly.type
_entity_poly.pdbx_seq_one_letter_code
_entity_poly.pdbx_strand_id
1 'polypeptide(L)'
;MRAFIVLVQKEFLQIRRNPFLPRLIIAFPILVMLLMPLIMTMDVRNVNVAVVDLDRSTTSRRIASHIEASEYLTLAQTTSEYPLAMEALEQGEVDVIVQIPDNFERDMTVATPERISITANAVNATKGGMGMQYIVQTIAHTLVELRGDKSPAKLSELVTIENRYNPTLNYRHYMIPALMIILFILICGFLPALSIVGEKESGTIEQINVTSISRFMFILSKLVPYWIIGLFVVTVAMLVARLVYGLAPVGSIGAIYFGALLFILTISGFSLTIANFSETMQQ
;
A
#
# COMPACT_ATOMS: atom_id res chain seq x y z
N MET A 1 -31.43 -10.04 -27.11
CA MET A 1 -31.17 -8.73 -26.47
C MET A 1 -32.17 -8.41 -25.35
N ARG A 2 -33.50 -8.54 -25.55
CA ARG A 2 -34.51 -8.28 -24.47
C ARG A 2 -34.32 -9.18 -23.24
N ALA A 3 -34.06 -10.48 -23.41
CA ALA A 3 -33.85 -11.41 -22.32
C ALA A 3 -32.63 -11.01 -21.42
N PHE A 4 -31.54 -10.55 -22.02
CA PHE A 4 -30.36 -10.07 -21.28
C PHE A 4 -30.70 -8.86 -20.39
N ILE A 5 -31.41 -7.88 -20.92
CA ILE A 5 -31.81 -6.67 -20.18
C ILE A 5 -32.71 -7.05 -18.99
N VAL A 6 -33.65 -7.98 -19.20
CA VAL A 6 -34.54 -8.47 -18.13
C VAL A 6 -33.73 -9.17 -17.02
N LEU A 7 -32.73 -10.00 -17.40
CA LEU A 7 -31.87 -10.66 -16.43
C LEU A 7 -31.04 -9.64 -15.62
N VAL A 8 -30.43 -8.66 -16.30
CA VAL A 8 -29.68 -7.59 -15.59
C VAL A 8 -30.60 -6.79 -14.64
N GLN A 9 -31.80 -6.45 -15.10
CA GLN A 9 -32.81 -5.78 -14.25
C GLN A 9 -33.21 -6.63 -13.02
N LYS A 10 -33.38 -7.94 -13.22
CA LYS A 10 -33.66 -8.88 -12.11
C LYS A 10 -32.53 -8.83 -11.07
N GLU A 11 -31.26 -8.86 -11.50
CA GLU A 11 -30.11 -8.81 -10.59
C GLU A 11 -30.06 -7.48 -9.82
N PHE A 12 -30.26 -6.33 -10.47
CA PHE A 12 -30.34 -5.04 -9.78
C PHE A 12 -31.49 -4.99 -8.76
N LEU A 13 -32.65 -5.55 -9.11
CA LEU A 13 -33.78 -5.64 -8.19
C LEU A 13 -33.47 -6.55 -7.01
N GLN A 14 -32.78 -7.67 -7.23
CA GLN A 14 -32.37 -8.60 -6.20
C GLN A 14 -31.38 -7.94 -5.23
N ILE A 15 -30.36 -7.23 -5.75
CA ILE A 15 -29.43 -6.46 -4.95
C ILE A 15 -30.18 -5.39 -4.14
N ARG A 16 -31.05 -4.62 -4.77
CA ARG A 16 -31.82 -3.54 -4.10
C ARG A 16 -32.76 -4.03 -3.02
N ARG A 17 -33.41 -5.18 -3.22
CA ARG A 17 -34.36 -5.78 -2.27
C ARG A 17 -33.68 -6.52 -1.13
N ASN A 18 -32.41 -6.86 -1.26
CA ASN A 18 -31.64 -7.46 -0.18
C ASN A 18 -31.40 -6.39 0.90
N PRO A 19 -31.75 -6.64 2.19
CA PRO A 19 -31.58 -5.62 3.24
C PRO A 19 -30.10 -5.32 3.56
N PHE A 20 -29.20 -6.23 3.25
CA PHE A 20 -27.78 -6.14 3.58
C PHE A 20 -26.91 -5.58 2.44
N LEU A 21 -27.12 -6.05 1.19
CA LEU A 21 -26.27 -5.70 0.06
C LEU A 21 -26.16 -4.20 -0.25
N PRO A 22 -27.24 -3.40 -0.31
CA PRO A 22 -27.13 -1.96 -0.57
C PRO A 22 -26.35 -1.23 0.52
N ARG A 23 -26.54 -1.63 1.78
CA ARG A 23 -25.78 -1.06 2.91
C ARG A 23 -24.31 -1.40 2.82
N LEU A 24 -23.99 -2.64 2.50
CA LEU A 24 -22.62 -3.09 2.29
C LEU A 24 -21.94 -2.32 1.13
N ILE A 25 -22.64 -2.15 0.01
CA ILE A 25 -22.11 -1.50 -1.19
C ILE A 25 -21.83 0.00 -0.96
N ILE A 26 -22.64 0.69 -0.16
CA ILE A 26 -22.52 2.14 0.06
C ILE A 26 -21.75 2.44 1.34
N ALA A 27 -22.19 1.88 2.47
CA ALA A 27 -21.65 2.24 3.78
C ALA A 27 -20.28 1.62 4.04
N PHE A 28 -20.03 0.39 3.59
CA PHE A 28 -18.80 -0.30 3.86
C PHE A 28 -17.57 0.36 3.19
N PRO A 29 -17.57 0.76 1.89
CA PRO A 29 -16.47 1.51 1.30
C PRO A 29 -16.19 2.83 2.02
N ILE A 30 -17.22 3.58 2.37
CA ILE A 30 -17.07 4.85 3.09
C ILE A 30 -16.44 4.60 4.47
N LEU A 31 -16.96 3.62 5.22
CA LEU A 31 -16.47 3.27 6.55
C LEU A 31 -15.01 2.79 6.50
N VAL A 32 -14.67 1.88 5.58
CA VAL A 32 -13.31 1.38 5.41
C VAL A 32 -12.36 2.52 5.04
N MET A 33 -12.74 3.37 4.08
CA MET A 33 -11.93 4.50 3.65
C MET A 33 -11.75 5.58 4.73
N LEU A 34 -12.71 5.72 5.67
CA LEU A 34 -12.60 6.67 6.78
C LEU A 34 -11.82 6.08 7.96
N LEU A 35 -12.15 4.85 8.38
CA LEU A 35 -11.59 4.28 9.60
C LEU A 35 -10.20 3.68 9.43
N MET A 36 -9.97 2.93 8.35
CA MET A 36 -8.69 2.22 8.18
C MET A 36 -7.47 3.15 8.17
N PRO A 37 -7.47 4.29 7.45
CA PRO A 37 -6.34 5.21 7.50
C PRO A 37 -6.17 5.94 8.84
N LEU A 38 -7.18 5.94 9.71
CA LEU A 38 -7.08 6.49 11.07
C LEU A 38 -6.54 5.47 12.07
N ILE A 39 -6.92 4.20 11.90
CA ILE A 39 -6.53 3.11 12.81
C ILE A 39 -5.13 2.59 12.45
N MET A 40 -4.86 2.46 11.16
CA MET A 40 -3.59 1.97 10.63
C MET A 40 -2.65 3.15 10.35
N THR A 41 -2.31 3.94 11.34
CA THR A 41 -1.14 4.80 11.24
C THR A 41 0.09 3.90 11.30
N MET A 42 0.61 3.52 10.14
CA MET A 42 1.98 3.00 10.04
C MET A 42 2.96 4.18 10.01
N ASP A 43 2.80 5.13 10.91
CA ASP A 43 3.95 5.90 11.37
C ASP A 43 4.82 4.86 12.08
N VAL A 44 5.81 4.36 11.39
CA VAL A 44 6.84 3.54 12.00
C VAL A 44 7.60 4.48 12.93
N ARG A 45 7.15 4.52 14.18
CA ARG A 45 7.82 5.21 15.27
C ARG A 45 8.69 4.20 15.98
N ASN A 46 9.76 4.68 16.59
CA ASN A 46 10.69 3.85 17.35
C ASN A 46 11.40 2.80 16.48
N VAL A 47 12.01 3.24 15.37
CA VAL A 47 12.99 2.41 14.66
C VAL A 47 14.25 2.39 15.48
N ASN A 48 14.60 1.25 16.06
CA ASN A 48 15.80 1.08 16.83
C ASN A 48 17.03 1.06 15.92
N VAL A 49 17.95 1.98 16.12
CA VAL A 49 19.13 2.16 15.30
C VAL A 49 20.39 1.84 16.09
N ALA A 50 21.27 1.02 15.54
CA ALA A 50 22.65 0.90 16.02
C ALA A 50 23.57 1.73 15.12
N VAL A 51 24.40 2.57 15.73
CA VAL A 51 25.44 3.31 15.01
C VAL A 51 26.79 2.65 15.27
N VAL A 52 27.42 2.17 14.22
CA VAL A 52 28.81 1.67 14.23
C VAL A 52 29.71 2.81 13.78
N ASP A 53 30.33 3.51 14.74
CA ASP A 53 31.15 4.67 14.48
C ASP A 53 32.63 4.28 14.49
N LEU A 54 33.23 4.13 13.29
CA LEU A 54 34.66 3.88 13.13
C LEU A 54 35.46 5.18 13.01
N ASP A 55 34.80 6.27 12.55
CA ASP A 55 35.45 7.58 12.32
C ASP A 55 35.73 8.36 13.60
N ARG A 56 34.83 8.25 14.60
CA ARG A 56 34.93 8.94 15.91
C ARG A 56 35.16 10.44 15.80
N SER A 57 34.78 11.05 14.71
CA SER A 57 34.93 12.46 14.38
C SER A 57 33.85 13.34 15.00
N THR A 58 33.93 14.65 14.77
CA THR A 58 32.86 15.59 15.12
C THR A 58 31.64 15.39 14.22
N THR A 59 31.85 15.03 12.96
CA THR A 59 30.81 14.75 11.97
C THR A 59 30.03 13.48 12.31
N SER A 60 30.73 12.38 12.66
CA SER A 60 30.06 11.12 13.04
C SER A 60 29.20 11.27 14.29
N ARG A 61 29.71 11.99 15.31
CA ARG A 61 28.94 12.30 16.53
C ARG A 61 27.71 13.15 16.23
N ARG A 62 27.79 14.08 15.30
CA ARG A 62 26.65 14.93 14.92
C ARG A 62 25.58 14.14 14.17
N ILE A 63 25.98 13.20 13.32
CA ILE A 63 25.06 12.24 12.67
C ILE A 63 24.33 11.42 13.73
N ALA A 64 25.03 10.84 14.69
CA ALA A 64 24.44 10.06 15.79
C ALA A 64 23.47 10.91 16.63
N SER A 65 23.84 12.15 16.96
CA SER A 65 22.98 13.10 17.70
C SER A 65 21.70 13.47 16.93
N HIS A 66 21.75 13.64 15.61
CA HIS A 66 20.57 13.90 14.79
C HIS A 66 19.67 12.67 14.63
N ILE A 67 20.25 11.46 14.61
CA ILE A 67 19.50 10.20 14.67
C ILE A 67 18.73 10.12 16.00
N GLU A 68 19.40 10.42 17.13
CA GLU A 68 18.79 10.42 18.47
C GLU A 68 17.70 11.49 18.63
N ALA A 69 17.87 12.66 18.01
CA ALA A 69 16.90 13.75 18.05
C ALA A 69 15.67 13.55 17.15
N SER A 70 15.64 12.52 16.31
CA SER A 70 14.54 12.23 15.40
C SER A 70 13.34 11.64 16.14
N GLU A 71 12.11 12.10 15.84
CA GLU A 71 10.88 11.54 16.40
C GLU A 71 10.58 10.10 15.94
N TYR A 72 11.22 9.65 14.85
CA TYR A 72 10.97 8.34 14.23
C TYR A 72 12.03 7.29 14.56
N LEU A 73 13.21 7.74 15.03
CA LEU A 73 14.36 6.90 15.28
C LEU A 73 14.67 6.85 16.78
N THR A 74 15.12 5.73 17.27
CA THR A 74 15.61 5.56 18.63
C THR A 74 17.03 5.02 18.54
N LEU A 75 18.01 5.79 19.00
CA LEU A 75 19.39 5.32 19.08
C LEU A 75 19.51 4.27 20.19
N ALA A 76 19.49 2.99 19.81
CA ALA A 76 19.56 1.88 20.76
C ALA A 76 20.97 1.65 21.29
N GLN A 77 21.97 1.74 20.40
CA GLN A 77 23.37 1.59 20.81
C GLN A 77 24.32 2.31 19.84
N THR A 78 25.49 2.71 20.38
CA THR A 78 26.63 3.17 19.61
C THR A 78 27.82 2.29 19.94
N THR A 79 28.43 1.69 18.91
CA THR A 79 29.56 0.78 19.07
C THR A 79 30.63 1.07 18.00
N SER A 80 31.82 0.56 18.19
CA SER A 80 32.87 0.53 17.16
C SER A 80 33.06 -0.88 16.55
N GLU A 81 32.23 -1.84 16.95
CA GLU A 81 32.32 -3.22 16.53
C GLU A 81 31.06 -3.62 15.75
N TYR A 82 31.20 -3.83 14.44
CA TYR A 82 30.08 -4.25 13.59
C TYR A 82 29.44 -5.59 14.01
N PRO A 83 30.22 -6.61 14.46
CA PRO A 83 29.63 -7.88 14.90
C PRO A 83 28.63 -7.72 16.05
N LEU A 84 28.88 -6.83 17.01
CA LEU A 84 27.94 -6.57 18.12
C LEU A 84 26.61 -5.95 17.63
N ALA A 85 26.71 -5.01 16.69
CA ALA A 85 25.52 -4.42 16.08
C ALA A 85 24.73 -5.43 15.26
N MET A 86 25.41 -6.37 14.59
CA MET A 86 24.80 -7.43 13.80
C MET A 86 24.10 -8.45 14.70
N GLU A 87 24.67 -8.83 15.82
CA GLU A 87 24.04 -9.68 16.81
C GLU A 87 22.75 -9.07 17.36
N ALA A 88 22.76 -7.78 17.70
CA ALA A 88 21.58 -7.06 18.14
C ALA A 88 20.49 -6.97 17.04
N LEU A 89 20.88 -6.88 15.77
CA LEU A 89 19.96 -6.92 14.64
C LEU A 89 19.33 -8.32 14.47
N GLU A 90 20.11 -9.38 14.63
CA GLU A 90 19.64 -10.78 14.57
C GLU A 90 18.71 -11.12 15.73
N GLN A 91 18.98 -10.57 16.93
CA GLN A 91 18.11 -10.71 18.11
C GLN A 91 16.85 -9.85 18.03
N GLY A 92 16.76 -8.94 17.05
CA GLY A 92 15.62 -8.05 16.86
C GLY A 92 15.57 -6.86 17.85
N GLU A 93 16.66 -6.60 18.57
CA GLU A 93 16.80 -5.44 19.46
C GLU A 93 17.00 -4.15 18.63
N VAL A 94 17.59 -4.29 17.45
CA VAL A 94 17.87 -3.23 16.50
C VAL A 94 17.19 -3.53 15.15
N ASP A 95 16.63 -2.52 14.51
CA ASP A 95 15.97 -2.62 13.22
C ASP A 95 16.90 -2.24 12.06
N VAL A 96 17.81 -1.29 12.31
CA VAL A 96 18.73 -0.77 11.27
C VAL A 96 20.11 -0.49 11.90
N ILE A 97 21.16 -0.86 11.17
CA ILE A 97 22.56 -0.54 11.50
C ILE A 97 23.04 0.54 10.54
N VAL A 98 23.66 1.58 11.09
CA VAL A 98 24.36 2.64 10.35
C VAL A 98 25.84 2.52 10.63
N GLN A 99 26.62 2.15 9.64
CA GLN A 99 28.09 2.08 9.76
C GLN A 99 28.72 3.30 9.11
N ILE A 100 29.43 4.08 9.91
CA ILE A 100 30.23 5.23 9.48
C ILE A 100 31.68 4.75 9.35
N PRO A 101 32.26 4.77 8.11
CA PRO A 101 33.60 4.27 7.87
C PRO A 101 34.68 5.13 8.55
N ASP A 102 35.87 4.55 8.70
CA ASP A 102 37.04 5.26 9.21
C ASP A 102 37.46 6.41 8.29
N ASN A 103 37.93 7.52 8.87
CA ASN A 103 38.33 8.74 8.15
C ASN A 103 37.19 9.41 7.34
N PHE A 104 35.95 9.15 7.61
CA PHE A 104 34.79 9.68 6.85
C PHE A 104 34.81 11.21 6.76
N GLU A 105 35.04 11.92 7.89
CA GLU A 105 35.08 13.39 7.94
C GLU A 105 36.21 13.94 7.05
N ARG A 106 37.38 13.32 7.08
CA ARG A 106 38.53 13.71 6.26
C ARG A 106 38.27 13.48 4.77
N ASP A 107 37.68 12.35 4.43
CA ASP A 107 37.49 11.92 3.05
C ASP A 107 36.27 12.58 2.38
N MET A 108 35.41 13.25 3.15
CA MET A 108 34.30 14.08 2.63
C MET A 108 34.78 15.18 1.66
N THR A 109 36.06 15.56 1.70
CA THR A 109 36.68 16.55 0.80
C THR A 109 37.30 15.93 -0.44
N VAL A 110 37.40 14.59 -0.49
CA VAL A 110 37.98 13.82 -1.59
C VAL A 110 36.98 13.54 -2.69
N ALA A 111 37.41 13.33 -3.91
CA ALA A 111 36.51 13.09 -5.05
C ALA A 111 35.70 11.78 -4.96
N THR A 112 36.20 10.80 -4.20
CA THR A 112 35.50 9.50 -3.98
C THR A 112 35.52 9.15 -2.50
N PRO A 113 34.62 9.74 -1.68
CA PRO A 113 34.54 9.44 -0.26
C PRO A 113 34.03 8.01 -0.02
N GLU A 114 34.51 7.35 1.02
CA GLU A 114 33.90 6.14 1.51
C GLU A 114 32.44 6.40 1.92
N ARG A 115 31.57 5.43 1.64
CA ARG A 115 30.12 5.59 1.81
C ARG A 115 29.67 5.06 3.17
N ILE A 116 28.75 5.78 3.81
CA ILE A 116 28.02 5.24 4.96
C ILE A 116 27.21 4.03 4.50
N SER A 117 27.39 2.90 5.18
CA SER A 117 26.63 1.68 4.92
C SER A 117 25.42 1.62 5.85
N ILE A 118 24.26 1.26 5.31
CA ILE A 118 23.02 1.11 6.08
C ILE A 118 22.49 -0.31 5.84
N THR A 119 22.36 -1.08 6.92
CA THR A 119 21.87 -2.46 6.90
C THR A 119 20.55 -2.51 7.67
N ALA A 120 19.47 -2.99 7.04
CA ALA A 120 18.16 -3.07 7.67
C ALA A 120 17.72 -4.52 7.88
N ASN A 121 16.97 -4.77 8.96
CA ASN A 121 16.36 -6.05 9.20
C ASN A 121 15.19 -6.27 8.23
N ALA A 122 15.31 -7.26 7.35
CA ALA A 122 14.32 -7.58 6.32
C ALA A 122 13.15 -8.42 6.86
N VAL A 123 13.18 -8.91 8.10
CA VAL A 123 12.07 -9.67 8.71
C VAL A 123 10.84 -8.80 8.83
N ASN A 124 11.01 -7.53 9.21
CA ASN A 124 9.96 -6.52 9.14
C ASN A 124 10.28 -5.54 8.00
N ALA A 125 9.95 -5.93 6.76
CA ALA A 125 10.27 -5.16 5.56
C ALA A 125 9.73 -3.73 5.59
N THR A 126 8.57 -3.48 6.23
CA THR A 126 7.98 -2.16 6.37
C THR A 126 8.79 -1.30 7.34
N LYS A 127 9.10 -1.83 8.52
CA LYS A 127 9.85 -1.10 9.56
C LYS A 127 11.30 -0.86 9.12
N GLY A 128 11.96 -1.88 8.56
CA GLY A 128 13.32 -1.77 8.04
C GLY A 128 13.42 -0.82 6.85
N GLY A 129 12.50 -0.92 5.89
CA GLY A 129 12.49 -0.06 4.69
C GLY A 129 12.22 1.41 5.02
N MET A 130 11.23 1.71 5.86
CA MET A 130 10.95 3.09 6.28
C MET A 130 12.05 3.64 7.20
N GLY A 131 12.57 2.81 8.11
CA GLY A 131 13.67 3.19 8.97
C GLY A 131 14.92 3.58 8.19
N MET A 132 15.28 2.80 7.17
CA MET A 132 16.37 3.14 6.25
C MET A 132 16.16 4.50 5.58
N GLN A 133 14.95 4.80 5.11
CA GLN A 133 14.64 6.09 4.47
C GLN A 133 14.76 7.26 5.43
N TYR A 134 14.25 7.13 6.68
CA TYR A 134 14.41 8.17 7.70
C TYR A 134 15.88 8.42 8.03
N ILE A 135 16.68 7.37 8.19
CA ILE A 135 18.11 7.48 8.45
C ILE A 135 18.83 8.21 7.33
N VAL A 136 18.56 7.82 6.08
CA VAL A 136 19.20 8.48 4.93
C VAL A 136 18.82 9.95 4.86
N GLN A 137 17.56 10.33 5.11
CA GLN A 137 17.14 11.73 5.15
C GLN A 137 17.82 12.48 6.29
N THR A 138 17.92 11.89 7.48
CA THR A 138 18.58 12.49 8.64
C THR A 138 20.08 12.72 8.36
N ILE A 139 20.77 11.72 7.79
CA ILE A 139 22.17 11.84 7.41
C ILE A 139 22.35 12.91 6.33
N ALA A 140 21.53 12.90 5.28
CA ALA A 140 21.59 13.89 4.22
C ALA A 140 21.42 15.32 4.77
N HIS A 141 20.41 15.54 5.62
CA HIS A 141 20.16 16.83 6.29
C HIS A 141 21.37 17.26 7.12
N THR A 142 21.95 16.36 7.92
CA THR A 142 23.13 16.63 8.75
C THR A 142 24.33 17.04 7.90
N LEU A 143 24.57 16.35 6.78
CA LEU A 143 25.67 16.65 5.88
C LEU A 143 25.50 18.00 5.16
N VAL A 144 24.25 18.40 4.83
CA VAL A 144 23.94 19.75 4.31
C VAL A 144 24.29 20.82 5.32
N GLU A 145 23.83 20.63 6.55
CA GLU A 145 24.04 21.60 7.63
C GLU A 145 25.53 21.81 7.91
N LEU A 146 26.31 20.73 7.96
CA LEU A 146 27.76 20.77 8.22
C LEU A 146 28.56 21.45 7.12
N ARG A 147 28.17 21.28 5.87
CA ARG A 147 28.89 21.90 4.74
C ARG A 147 28.63 23.38 4.58
N GLY A 148 27.61 23.95 5.23
CA GLY A 148 27.23 25.36 5.10
C GLY A 148 26.84 25.77 3.68
N ASP A 149 26.89 24.84 2.75
CA ASP A 149 26.65 25.08 1.32
C ASP A 149 25.20 24.74 1.00
N LYS A 150 24.38 25.79 0.86
CA LYS A 150 22.95 25.66 0.51
C LYS A 150 22.68 25.16 -0.90
N SER A 151 23.71 24.66 -1.59
CA SER A 151 23.58 24.13 -2.94
C SER A 151 23.13 22.67 -2.92
N PRO A 152 21.85 22.37 -3.23
CA PRO A 152 21.33 20.99 -3.24
C PRO A 152 22.03 20.09 -4.27
N ALA A 153 22.71 20.68 -5.25
CA ALA A 153 23.29 19.98 -6.39
C ALA A 153 24.46 19.05 -6.05
N LYS A 154 25.24 19.31 -5.00
CA LYS A 154 26.38 18.47 -4.61
C LYS A 154 26.01 17.32 -3.65
N LEU A 155 24.84 17.39 -3.02
CA LEU A 155 24.34 16.31 -2.16
C LEU A 155 23.65 15.21 -2.95
N SER A 156 23.06 15.55 -4.10
CA SER A 156 22.46 14.57 -5.01
C SER A 156 23.49 13.58 -5.60
N GLU A 157 24.77 13.93 -5.58
CA GLU A 157 25.85 13.00 -5.97
C GLU A 157 26.20 11.98 -4.87
N LEU A 158 25.91 12.30 -3.59
CA LEU A 158 26.24 11.42 -2.47
C LEU A 158 25.08 10.50 -2.06
N VAL A 159 23.84 10.98 -2.15
CA VAL A 159 22.64 10.18 -1.87
C VAL A 159 21.46 10.75 -2.66
N THR A 160 21.10 10.12 -3.77
CA THR A 160 19.89 10.49 -4.51
C THR A 160 18.75 9.57 -4.08
N ILE A 161 17.89 10.03 -3.18
CA ILE A 161 16.61 9.40 -2.95
C ILE A 161 15.53 10.31 -3.52
N GLU A 162 15.07 9.99 -4.70
CA GLU A 162 13.93 10.64 -5.30
C GLU A 162 12.66 9.83 -5.00
N ASN A 163 11.92 10.21 -3.98
CA ASN A 163 10.58 9.66 -3.72
C ASN A 163 9.59 10.27 -4.71
N ARG A 164 9.57 9.75 -5.92
CA ARG A 164 8.90 10.34 -7.08
C ARG A 164 7.38 10.47 -6.93
N TYR A 165 6.73 9.55 -6.19
CA TYR A 165 5.27 9.49 -6.06
C TYR A 165 4.74 9.78 -4.65
N ASN A 166 5.60 9.79 -3.65
CA ASN A 166 5.28 10.12 -2.27
C ASN A 166 6.45 10.84 -1.60
N PRO A 167 6.70 12.12 -1.95
CA PRO A 167 7.87 12.86 -1.46
C PRO A 167 7.91 13.00 0.06
N THR A 168 6.75 13.02 0.70
CA THR A 168 6.59 13.17 2.16
C THR A 168 6.55 11.82 2.90
N LEU A 169 6.65 10.70 2.17
CA LEU A 169 6.50 9.33 2.71
C LEU A 169 5.22 9.14 3.54
N ASN A 170 4.19 9.92 3.22
CA ASN A 170 2.92 9.85 3.92
C ASN A 170 2.23 8.54 3.57
N TYR A 171 2.08 7.66 4.56
CA TYR A 171 1.48 6.34 4.42
C TYR A 171 0.06 6.38 3.81
N ARG A 172 -0.69 7.44 4.05
CA ARG A 172 -2.04 7.62 3.49
C ARG A 172 -2.05 7.64 1.96
N HIS A 173 -0.99 8.17 1.31
CA HIS A 173 -0.87 8.18 -0.15
C HIS A 173 -0.75 6.77 -0.76
N TYR A 174 -0.19 5.83 0.01
CA TYR A 174 -0.10 4.42 -0.38
C TYR A 174 -1.36 3.65 0.02
N MET A 175 -1.83 3.82 1.25
CA MET A 175 -2.89 3.04 1.84
C MET A 175 -4.24 3.26 1.17
N ILE A 176 -4.58 4.51 0.84
CA ILE A 176 -5.89 4.83 0.25
C ILE A 176 -6.11 4.15 -1.10
N PRO A 177 -5.18 4.19 -2.08
CA PRO A 177 -5.30 3.39 -3.29
C PRO A 177 -5.32 1.88 -3.03
N ALA A 178 -4.54 1.39 -2.06
CA ALA A 178 -4.56 -0.03 -1.71
C ALA A 178 -5.94 -0.48 -1.17
N LEU A 179 -6.57 0.32 -0.31
CA LEU A 179 -7.93 0.05 0.17
C LEU A 179 -8.95 0.04 -0.97
N MET A 180 -8.81 0.91 -1.98
CA MET A 180 -9.67 0.88 -3.16
C MET A 180 -9.57 -0.45 -3.91
N ILE A 181 -8.37 -1.02 -4.05
CA ILE A 181 -8.16 -2.33 -4.67
C ILE A 181 -8.81 -3.43 -3.84
N ILE A 182 -8.66 -3.42 -2.51
CA ILE A 182 -9.32 -4.38 -1.61
C ILE A 182 -10.84 -4.31 -1.76
N LEU A 183 -11.40 -3.11 -1.83
CA LEU A 183 -12.85 -2.92 -2.04
C LEU A 183 -13.31 -3.48 -3.38
N PHE A 184 -12.51 -3.37 -4.45
CA PHE A 184 -12.81 -4.01 -5.72
C PHE A 184 -12.85 -5.52 -5.62
N ILE A 185 -11.87 -6.13 -4.95
CA ILE A 185 -11.82 -7.59 -4.75
C ILE A 185 -13.09 -8.06 -4.03
N LEU A 186 -13.49 -7.34 -2.98
CA LEU A 186 -14.68 -7.70 -2.22
C LEU A 186 -15.97 -7.51 -3.02
N ILE A 187 -16.15 -6.39 -3.71
CA ILE A 187 -17.42 -6.04 -4.36
C ILE A 187 -17.53 -6.68 -5.74
N CYS A 188 -16.47 -6.66 -6.55
CA CYS A 188 -16.50 -7.17 -7.93
C CYS A 188 -15.98 -8.61 -8.06
N GLY A 189 -15.30 -9.12 -7.03
CA GLY A 189 -14.83 -10.51 -6.97
C GLY A 189 -15.76 -11.37 -6.10
N PHE A 190 -15.81 -11.09 -4.81
CA PHE A 190 -16.48 -11.96 -3.85
C PHE A 190 -18.01 -11.95 -3.97
N LEU A 191 -18.66 -10.79 -4.11
CA LEU A 191 -20.12 -10.72 -4.18
C LEU A 191 -20.71 -11.41 -5.43
N PRO A 192 -20.16 -11.28 -6.65
CA PRO A 192 -20.63 -12.05 -7.81
C PRO A 192 -20.46 -13.55 -7.61
N ALA A 193 -19.32 -13.99 -7.03
CA ALA A 193 -19.09 -15.42 -6.73
C ALA A 193 -20.19 -15.95 -5.80
N LEU A 194 -20.46 -15.27 -4.68
CA LEU A 194 -21.54 -15.64 -3.76
C LEU A 194 -22.91 -15.67 -4.43
N SER A 195 -23.19 -14.70 -5.32
CA SER A 195 -24.47 -14.66 -6.04
C SER A 195 -24.62 -15.87 -6.98
N ILE A 196 -23.54 -16.31 -7.64
CA ILE A 196 -23.57 -17.47 -8.55
C ILE A 196 -23.68 -18.76 -7.75
N VAL A 197 -22.87 -18.91 -6.69
CA VAL A 197 -22.88 -20.11 -5.83
C VAL A 197 -24.23 -20.24 -5.11
N GLY A 198 -24.82 -19.13 -4.66
CA GLY A 198 -26.15 -19.15 -4.02
C GLY A 198 -27.27 -19.62 -4.96
N GLU A 199 -27.20 -19.29 -6.26
CA GLU A 199 -28.15 -19.84 -7.23
C GLU A 199 -27.88 -21.31 -7.57
N LYS A 200 -26.61 -21.72 -7.51
CA LYS A 200 -26.24 -23.14 -7.65
C LYS A 200 -26.79 -23.95 -6.47
N GLU A 201 -26.58 -23.49 -5.24
CA GLU A 201 -27.06 -24.12 -4.02
C GLU A 201 -28.58 -24.19 -3.95
N SER A 202 -29.30 -23.16 -4.44
CA SER A 202 -30.74 -23.12 -4.48
C SER A 202 -31.38 -23.90 -5.65
N GLY A 203 -30.57 -24.53 -6.52
CA GLY A 203 -31.03 -25.27 -7.71
C GLY A 203 -31.59 -24.39 -8.83
N THR A 204 -31.49 -23.06 -8.75
CA THR A 204 -32.01 -22.13 -9.76
C THR A 204 -31.27 -22.28 -11.11
N ILE A 205 -29.98 -22.67 -11.07
CA ILE A 205 -29.17 -22.90 -12.29
C ILE A 205 -29.76 -24.03 -13.13
N GLU A 206 -30.30 -25.09 -12.52
CA GLU A 206 -30.93 -26.21 -13.21
C GLU A 206 -32.19 -25.74 -13.98
N GLN A 207 -32.99 -24.86 -13.37
CA GLN A 207 -34.16 -24.27 -14.00
C GLN A 207 -33.80 -23.39 -15.20
N ILE A 208 -32.66 -22.68 -15.14
CA ILE A 208 -32.15 -21.87 -16.25
C ILE A 208 -31.64 -22.75 -17.39
N ASN A 209 -31.05 -23.91 -17.10
CA ASN A 209 -30.56 -24.82 -18.13
C ASN A 209 -31.65 -25.41 -19.04
N VAL A 210 -32.91 -25.45 -18.60
CA VAL A 210 -34.07 -25.86 -19.43
C VAL A 210 -34.68 -24.72 -20.24
N THR A 211 -34.18 -23.47 -20.04
CA THR A 211 -34.60 -22.32 -20.84
C THR A 211 -33.70 -22.10 -22.05
N SER A 212 -34.14 -21.30 -23.02
CA SER A 212 -33.36 -20.93 -24.22
C SER A 212 -32.25 -19.90 -23.96
N ILE A 213 -31.91 -19.61 -22.67
CA ILE A 213 -30.90 -18.64 -22.29
C ILE A 213 -29.51 -19.30 -22.36
N SER A 214 -28.57 -18.68 -23.08
CA SER A 214 -27.20 -19.18 -23.12
C SER A 214 -26.49 -18.97 -21.77
N ARG A 215 -25.64 -19.93 -21.40
CA ARG A 215 -24.84 -19.85 -20.15
C ARG A 215 -24.00 -18.58 -20.08
N PHE A 216 -23.44 -18.14 -21.21
CA PHE A 216 -22.66 -16.90 -21.28
C PHE A 216 -23.53 -15.68 -20.97
N MET A 217 -24.74 -15.61 -21.53
CA MET A 217 -25.69 -14.51 -21.27
C MET A 217 -26.12 -14.47 -19.80
N PHE A 218 -26.33 -15.62 -19.19
CA PHE A 218 -26.63 -15.73 -17.76
C PHE A 218 -25.49 -15.20 -16.90
N ILE A 219 -24.26 -15.70 -17.11
CA ILE A 219 -23.08 -15.26 -16.36
C ILE A 219 -22.85 -13.75 -16.53
N LEU A 220 -22.90 -13.25 -17.75
CA LEU A 220 -22.69 -11.84 -18.03
C LEU A 220 -23.75 -10.96 -17.37
N SER A 221 -25.01 -11.41 -17.33
CA SER A 221 -26.08 -10.68 -16.63
C SER A 221 -25.85 -10.56 -15.13
N LYS A 222 -25.16 -11.51 -14.53
CA LYS A 222 -24.72 -11.48 -13.13
C LYS A 222 -23.57 -10.50 -12.88
N LEU A 223 -22.59 -10.47 -13.78
CA LEU A 223 -21.38 -9.66 -13.58
C LEU A 223 -21.62 -8.17 -13.84
N VAL A 224 -22.41 -7.82 -14.86
CA VAL A 224 -22.63 -6.43 -15.28
C VAL A 224 -23.08 -5.50 -14.14
N PRO A 225 -24.07 -5.87 -13.28
CA PRO A 225 -24.43 -5.05 -12.14
C PRO A 225 -23.27 -4.75 -11.20
N TYR A 226 -22.43 -5.75 -10.90
CA TYR A 226 -21.28 -5.57 -10.01
C TYR A 226 -20.16 -4.75 -10.67
N TRP A 227 -20.01 -4.78 -11.99
CA TRP A 227 -19.09 -3.88 -12.71
C TRP A 227 -19.52 -2.42 -12.58
N ILE A 228 -20.81 -2.14 -12.75
CA ILE A 228 -21.38 -0.80 -12.58
C ILE A 228 -21.22 -0.33 -11.14
N ILE A 229 -21.50 -1.20 -10.17
CA ILE A 229 -21.33 -0.93 -8.74
C ILE A 229 -19.84 -0.68 -8.43
N GLY A 230 -18.92 -1.47 -8.98
CA GLY A 230 -17.49 -1.28 -8.80
C GLY A 230 -17.01 0.09 -9.27
N LEU A 231 -17.42 0.52 -10.46
CA LEU A 231 -17.11 1.87 -10.96
C LEU A 231 -17.73 2.97 -10.08
N PHE A 232 -18.93 2.76 -9.56
CA PHE A 232 -19.54 3.67 -8.59
C PHE A 232 -18.72 3.74 -7.29
N VAL A 233 -18.25 2.62 -6.77
CA VAL A 233 -17.40 2.57 -5.56
C VAL A 233 -16.08 3.28 -5.76
N VAL A 234 -15.45 3.19 -6.95
CA VAL A 234 -14.27 4.01 -7.29
C VAL A 234 -14.58 5.49 -7.14
N THR A 235 -15.72 5.93 -7.69
CA THR A 235 -16.13 7.33 -7.61
C THR A 235 -16.29 7.78 -6.17
N VAL A 236 -16.97 6.99 -5.35
CA VAL A 236 -17.15 7.27 -3.92
C VAL A 236 -15.83 7.28 -3.18
N ALA A 237 -14.95 6.31 -3.43
CA ALA A 237 -13.64 6.23 -2.81
C ALA A 237 -12.75 7.42 -3.18
N MET A 238 -12.73 7.84 -4.45
CA MET A 238 -12.01 9.05 -4.91
C MET A 238 -12.58 10.32 -4.27
N LEU A 239 -13.90 10.41 -4.10
CA LEU A 239 -14.53 11.53 -3.39
C LEU A 239 -14.09 11.59 -1.93
N VAL A 240 -14.11 10.46 -1.21
CA VAL A 240 -13.63 10.38 0.17
C VAL A 240 -12.16 10.73 0.24
N ALA A 241 -11.33 10.20 -0.65
CA ALA A 241 -9.89 10.51 -0.73
C ALA A 241 -9.65 12.03 -0.87
N ARG A 242 -10.42 12.69 -1.72
CA ARG A 242 -10.30 14.14 -1.95
C ARG A 242 -10.84 14.98 -0.79
N LEU A 243 -12.03 14.66 -0.28
CA LEU A 243 -12.73 15.51 0.72
C LEU A 243 -12.14 15.34 2.12
N VAL A 244 -11.72 14.13 2.49
CA VAL A 244 -11.24 13.82 3.85
C VAL A 244 -9.72 13.94 3.96
N TYR A 245 -9.00 13.45 2.94
CA TYR A 245 -7.54 13.35 2.98
C TYR A 245 -6.83 14.37 2.07
N GLY A 246 -7.58 15.16 1.29
CA GLY A 246 -6.99 16.13 0.36
C GLY A 246 -6.23 15.48 -0.80
N LEU A 247 -6.40 14.17 -1.02
CA LEU A 247 -5.69 13.42 -2.05
C LEU A 247 -6.43 13.52 -3.38
N ALA A 248 -5.76 14.07 -4.39
CA ALA A 248 -6.26 14.10 -5.75
C ALA A 248 -5.27 13.39 -6.68
N PRO A 249 -5.77 12.66 -7.70
CA PRO A 249 -4.91 12.08 -8.71
C PRO A 249 -4.21 13.19 -9.50
N VAL A 250 -2.91 13.06 -9.69
CA VAL A 250 -2.09 13.99 -10.49
C VAL A 250 -2.25 13.73 -11.99
N GLY A 251 -2.65 12.50 -12.34
CA GLY A 251 -2.81 12.07 -13.73
C GLY A 251 -4.25 12.12 -14.23
N SER A 252 -4.48 11.50 -15.39
CA SER A 252 -5.81 11.42 -16.01
C SER A 252 -6.77 10.56 -15.21
N ILE A 253 -7.90 11.13 -14.81
CA ILE A 253 -9.01 10.39 -14.17
C ILE A 253 -9.52 9.27 -15.10
N GLY A 254 -9.56 9.52 -16.41
CA GLY A 254 -9.94 8.51 -17.40
C GLY A 254 -9.03 7.27 -17.38
N ALA A 255 -7.73 7.45 -17.18
CA ALA A 255 -6.79 6.34 -17.05
C ALA A 255 -7.07 5.50 -15.80
N ILE A 256 -7.47 6.13 -14.68
CA ILE A 256 -7.86 5.42 -13.45
C ILE A 256 -9.11 4.57 -13.69
N TYR A 257 -10.14 5.14 -14.31
CA TYR A 257 -11.37 4.37 -14.62
C TYR A 257 -11.11 3.25 -15.63
N PHE A 258 -10.23 3.48 -16.61
CA PHE A 258 -9.83 2.44 -17.56
C PHE A 258 -9.08 1.31 -16.86
N GLY A 259 -8.11 1.63 -16.01
CA GLY A 259 -7.39 0.65 -15.19
C GLY A 259 -8.32 -0.10 -14.24
N ALA A 260 -9.25 0.62 -13.58
CA ALA A 260 -10.27 0.03 -12.73
C ALA A 260 -11.17 -0.95 -13.51
N LEU A 261 -11.60 -0.59 -14.72
CA LEU A 261 -12.40 -1.48 -15.57
C LEU A 261 -11.65 -2.76 -15.92
N LEU A 262 -10.39 -2.66 -16.33
CA LEU A 262 -9.55 -3.83 -16.61
C LEU A 262 -9.38 -4.72 -15.38
N PHE A 263 -9.15 -4.10 -14.23
CA PHE A 263 -9.02 -4.84 -12.97
C PHE A 263 -10.33 -5.55 -12.58
N ILE A 264 -11.48 -4.86 -12.70
CA ILE A 264 -12.81 -5.43 -12.44
C ILE A 264 -13.07 -6.64 -13.34
N LEU A 265 -12.74 -6.56 -14.63
CA LEU A 265 -12.89 -7.67 -15.55
C LEU A 265 -12.01 -8.87 -15.15
N THR A 266 -10.78 -8.60 -14.77
CA THR A 266 -9.84 -9.64 -14.33
C THR A 266 -10.31 -10.33 -13.06
N ILE A 267 -10.68 -9.56 -12.02
CA ILE A 267 -11.12 -10.14 -10.75
C ILE A 267 -12.45 -10.88 -10.88
N SER A 268 -13.32 -10.43 -11.82
CA SER A 268 -14.55 -11.15 -12.13
C SER A 268 -14.26 -12.51 -12.78
N GLY A 269 -13.21 -12.63 -13.59
CA GLY A 269 -12.77 -13.92 -14.14
C GLY A 269 -12.31 -14.89 -13.05
N PHE A 270 -11.53 -14.42 -12.09
CA PHE A 270 -11.15 -15.20 -10.89
C PHE A 270 -12.37 -15.59 -10.07
N SER A 271 -13.30 -14.67 -9.86
CA SER A 271 -14.56 -14.90 -9.17
C SER A 271 -15.37 -16.05 -9.79
N LEU A 272 -15.50 -16.04 -11.12
CA LEU A 272 -16.18 -17.12 -11.86
C LEU A 272 -15.47 -18.47 -11.69
N THR A 273 -14.14 -18.46 -11.70
CA THR A 273 -13.34 -19.68 -11.51
C THR A 273 -13.62 -20.25 -10.12
N ILE A 274 -13.55 -19.44 -9.07
CA ILE A 274 -13.85 -19.85 -7.69
C ILE A 274 -15.30 -20.39 -7.59
N ALA A 275 -16.27 -19.65 -8.10
CA ALA A 275 -17.68 -20.05 -8.07
C ALA A 275 -17.95 -21.37 -8.79
N ASN A 276 -17.13 -21.72 -9.78
CA ASN A 276 -17.26 -22.99 -10.48
C ASN A 276 -16.86 -24.19 -9.61
N PHE A 277 -15.82 -24.04 -8.79
CA PHE A 277 -15.34 -25.06 -7.88
C PHE A 277 -16.11 -25.15 -6.56
N SER A 278 -16.79 -24.07 -6.16
CA SER A 278 -17.56 -24.03 -4.91
C SER A 278 -18.95 -24.62 -5.11
N GLU A 279 -19.43 -25.42 -4.17
CA GLU A 279 -20.77 -26.01 -4.16
C GLU A 279 -21.72 -25.28 -3.21
N THR A 280 -21.19 -24.69 -2.16
CA THR A 280 -21.94 -23.96 -1.14
C THR A 280 -21.35 -22.56 -0.92
N MET A 281 -22.18 -21.63 -0.41
CA MET A 281 -21.73 -20.26 -0.07
C MET A 281 -20.75 -20.23 1.11
N GLN A 282 -20.56 -21.32 1.84
CA GLN A 282 -19.64 -21.42 2.97
C GLN A 282 -18.22 -21.90 2.56
N GLN A 283 -18.07 -22.44 1.37
CA GLN A 283 -16.78 -22.81 0.80
C GLN A 283 -16.07 -21.59 0.18
#